data_2553a9d85abf010c76c6d77688cc97f8
#
_entry.id   2553a9d85abf010c76c6d77688cc97f8
#
_cell.length_a   1.000
_cell.length_b   1.000
_cell.length_c   1.000
_cell.angle_alpha   90.00
_cell.angle_beta   90.00
_cell.angle_gamma   90.00
#
_symmetry.space_group_name_H-M   'P 1'
#
loop_
_entity.id
_entity.type
_entity.pdbx_description
1 polymer ?
#
loop_
_entity_poly.entity_id
_entity_poly.type
_entity_poly.pdbx_seq_one_letter_code
_entity_poly.pdbx_strand_id
1 'polypeptide(L)'
;MKKKVLFICVQNSARSHIAAALLNSECGEYFEAHSAGLEPGVLNPLAVEALQDLGIDISGNKTQSVFDVWKSARHIFAYVITMCSESEAEGCPIFAGVTTRLHWSFPDPAKFTGSHEERLKHTRSVVDRIHAKIDSFCEEHCATVP
;
A
#
# COMPACT_ATOMS: atom_id res chain seq x y z
N MET A 1 1.60 20.60 7.17
CA MET A 1 0.52 19.59 7.15
C MET A 1 0.90 18.46 6.19
N LYS A 2 0.73 17.23 6.62
CA LYS A 2 1.08 16.07 5.79
C LYS A 2 0.07 15.84 4.69
N LYS A 3 0.55 15.48 3.51
CA LYS A 3 -0.31 15.04 2.42
C LYS A 3 -0.73 13.60 2.66
N LYS A 4 -2.00 13.29 2.45
CA LYS A 4 -2.52 11.93 2.64
C LYS A 4 -2.45 11.13 1.35
N VAL A 5 -2.00 9.89 1.48
CA VAL A 5 -1.83 8.95 0.37
C VAL A 5 -2.63 7.69 0.69
N LEU A 6 -3.43 7.22 -0.25
CA LEU A 6 -4.19 5.98 -0.11
C LEU A 6 -3.66 4.93 -1.07
N PHE A 7 -3.19 3.81 -0.52
CA PHE A 7 -2.80 2.64 -1.30
C PHE A 7 -3.95 1.65 -1.36
N ILE A 8 -4.26 1.16 -2.54
CA ILE A 8 -5.39 0.26 -2.77
C ILE A 8 -4.91 -1.02 -3.44
N CYS A 9 -5.30 -2.17 -2.88
CA CYS A 9 -5.18 -3.47 -3.54
C CYS A 9 -6.52 -4.20 -3.46
N VAL A 10 -6.59 -5.45 -3.90
CA VAL A 10 -7.87 -6.16 -3.92
C VAL A 10 -8.39 -6.45 -2.52
N GLN A 11 -7.61 -7.19 -1.71
CA GLN A 11 -8.06 -7.66 -0.40
C GLN A 11 -7.56 -6.83 0.78
N ASN A 12 -6.72 -5.82 0.55
CA ASN A 12 -6.08 -5.07 1.63
C ASN A 12 -5.34 -6.02 2.61
N SER A 13 -4.78 -7.12 2.07
CA SER A 13 -4.14 -8.14 2.90
C SER A 13 -2.62 -8.01 2.96
N ALA A 14 -1.97 -7.50 1.90
CA ALA A 14 -0.52 -7.41 1.84
C ALA A 14 0.00 -6.14 1.17
N ARG A 15 -0.12 -6.03 -0.16
CA ARG A 15 0.55 -4.99 -0.96
C ARG A 15 0.30 -3.57 -0.47
N SER A 16 -0.94 -3.21 -0.21
CA SER A 16 -1.30 -1.86 0.25
C SER A 16 -0.79 -1.58 1.66
N HIS A 17 -0.81 -2.57 2.55
CA HIS A 17 -0.26 -2.44 3.90
C HIS A 17 1.26 -2.26 3.87
N ILE A 18 1.95 -3.02 3.01
CA ILE A 18 3.40 -2.93 2.83
C ILE A 18 3.77 -1.51 2.37
N ALA A 19 3.10 -1.02 1.34
CA ALA A 19 3.37 0.31 0.79
C ALA A 19 3.10 1.42 1.80
N ALA A 20 1.96 1.36 2.49
CA ALA A 20 1.61 2.37 3.50
C ALA A 20 2.61 2.38 4.65
N ALA A 21 3.00 1.21 5.15
CA ALA A 21 3.97 1.10 6.24
C ALA A 21 5.34 1.64 5.84
N LEU A 22 5.80 1.34 4.62
CA LEU A 22 7.08 1.83 4.12
C LEU A 22 7.06 3.34 3.91
N LEU A 23 6.00 3.89 3.34
CA LEU A 23 5.90 5.34 3.14
C LEU A 23 5.88 6.08 4.47
N ASN A 24 5.13 5.60 5.45
CA ASN A 24 5.09 6.19 6.78
C ASN A 24 6.46 6.11 7.48
N SER A 25 7.22 5.04 7.22
CA SER A 25 8.57 4.88 7.78
C SER A 25 9.60 5.78 7.09
N GLU A 26 9.58 5.84 5.76
CA GLU A 26 10.61 6.55 4.97
C GLU A 26 10.35 8.05 4.85
N CYS A 27 9.11 8.45 4.71
CA CYS A 27 8.72 9.84 4.47
C CYS A 27 7.57 10.31 5.38
N GLY A 28 7.47 9.76 6.57
CA GLY A 28 6.36 10.08 7.50
C GLY A 28 6.27 11.53 7.92
N GLU A 29 7.30 12.33 7.68
CA GLU A 29 7.27 13.77 7.95
C GLU A 29 6.42 14.53 6.93
N TYR A 30 6.34 14.02 5.70
CA TYR A 30 5.64 14.69 4.59
C TYR A 30 4.33 14.04 4.22
N PHE A 31 4.20 12.74 4.46
CA PHE A 31 3.04 11.94 4.05
C PHE A 31 2.45 11.16 5.22
N GLU A 32 1.12 11.03 5.18
CA GLU A 32 0.37 10.11 6.02
C GLU A 32 -0.26 9.08 5.09
N ALA A 33 0.22 7.84 5.13
CA ALA A 33 -0.24 6.78 4.24
C ALA A 33 -1.29 5.91 4.91
N HIS A 34 -2.30 5.56 4.12
CA HIS A 34 -3.40 4.66 4.49
C HIS A 34 -3.52 3.57 3.45
N SER A 35 -4.20 2.49 3.80
CA SER A 35 -4.43 1.37 2.89
C SER A 35 -5.89 0.92 2.93
N ALA A 36 -6.37 0.40 1.80
CA ALA A 36 -7.73 -0.13 1.68
C ALA A 36 -7.78 -1.20 0.57
N GLY A 37 -8.89 -1.92 0.49
CA GLY A 37 -9.08 -2.94 -0.53
C GLY A 37 -10.46 -2.89 -1.14
N LEU A 38 -10.57 -3.45 -2.35
CA LEU A 38 -11.85 -3.58 -3.04
C LEU A 38 -12.76 -4.58 -2.33
N GLU A 39 -12.18 -5.67 -1.84
CA GLU A 39 -12.85 -6.74 -1.09
C GLU A 39 -11.98 -7.08 0.13
N PRO A 40 -12.16 -6.39 1.28
CA PRO A 40 -11.30 -6.60 2.44
C PRO A 40 -11.29 -8.06 2.90
N GLY A 41 -10.09 -8.61 3.03
CA GLY A 41 -9.85 -9.94 3.56
C GLY A 41 -9.16 -9.90 4.90
N VAL A 42 -8.26 -10.85 5.13
CA VAL A 42 -7.48 -10.96 6.36
C VAL A 42 -6.04 -10.52 6.08
N LEU A 43 -5.44 -9.82 7.03
CA LEU A 43 -4.04 -9.40 6.92
C LEU A 43 -3.13 -10.62 6.72
N ASN A 44 -2.31 -10.58 5.69
CA ASN A 44 -1.46 -11.71 5.31
C ASN A 44 -0.29 -11.85 6.30
N PRO A 45 -0.16 -12.99 7.00
CA PRO A 45 0.93 -13.20 7.95
C PRO A 45 2.33 -13.08 7.33
N LEU A 46 2.47 -13.40 6.05
CA LEU A 46 3.75 -13.28 5.35
C LEU A 46 4.19 -11.82 5.21
N ALA A 47 3.24 -10.92 5.00
CA ALA A 47 3.51 -9.48 4.95
C ALA A 47 3.95 -8.98 6.33
N VAL A 48 3.29 -9.42 7.40
CA VAL A 48 3.67 -9.09 8.77
C VAL A 48 5.09 -9.53 9.05
N GLU A 49 5.40 -10.78 8.72
CA GLU A 49 6.72 -11.38 8.97
C GLU A 49 7.82 -10.71 8.16
N ALA A 50 7.57 -10.44 6.88
CA ALA A 50 8.55 -9.79 6.00
C ALA A 50 8.87 -8.36 6.47
N LEU A 51 7.89 -7.60 6.94
CA LEU A 51 8.12 -6.25 7.44
C LEU A 51 8.79 -6.24 8.82
N GLN A 52 8.61 -7.27 9.63
CA GLN A 52 9.32 -7.40 10.90
C GLN A 52 10.83 -7.43 10.69
N ASP A 53 11.32 -7.99 9.59
CA ASP A 53 12.74 -8.00 9.25
C ASP A 53 13.29 -6.58 9.07
N LEU A 54 12.44 -5.62 8.75
CA LEU A 54 12.80 -4.21 8.61
C LEU A 54 12.49 -3.38 9.86
N GLY A 55 12.09 -4.04 10.96
CA GLY A 55 11.73 -3.37 12.19
C GLY A 55 10.36 -2.69 12.16
N ILE A 56 9.50 -3.06 11.20
CA ILE A 56 8.17 -2.47 11.04
C ILE A 56 7.11 -3.49 11.45
N ASP A 57 6.29 -3.15 12.43
CA ASP A 57 5.22 -4.02 12.92
C ASP A 57 3.86 -3.57 12.39
N ILE A 58 3.25 -4.39 11.53
CA ILE A 58 1.89 -4.16 11.03
C ILE A 58 0.88 -5.16 11.62
N SER A 59 1.28 -5.97 12.59
CA SER A 59 0.42 -7.05 13.12
C SER A 59 -0.91 -6.55 13.70
N GLY A 60 -0.96 -5.32 14.17
CA GLY A 60 -2.18 -4.70 14.68
C GLY A 60 -3.05 -4.01 13.64
N ASN A 61 -2.62 -3.99 12.38
CA ASN A 61 -3.37 -3.32 11.32
C ASN A 61 -4.65 -4.09 10.98
N LYS A 62 -5.69 -3.34 10.65
CA LYS A 62 -6.97 -3.89 10.21
C LYS A 62 -7.15 -3.68 8.71
N THR A 63 -7.85 -4.61 8.07
CA THR A 63 -8.26 -4.43 6.69
C THR A 63 -9.50 -3.55 6.63
N GLN A 64 -9.62 -2.78 5.55
CA GLN A 64 -10.80 -1.91 5.38
C GLN A 64 -11.19 -1.80 3.90
N SER A 65 -12.47 -1.49 3.68
CA SER A 65 -13.01 -1.31 2.33
C SER A 65 -12.67 0.06 1.78
N VAL A 66 -12.23 0.09 0.51
CA VAL A 66 -12.01 1.35 -0.20
C VAL A 66 -13.31 2.14 -0.34
N PHE A 67 -14.45 1.45 -0.44
CA PHE A 67 -15.75 2.12 -0.54
C PHE A 67 -16.14 2.85 0.73
N ASP A 68 -15.80 2.30 1.89
CA ASP A 68 -16.00 2.96 3.18
C ASP A 68 -15.11 4.20 3.31
N VAL A 69 -13.86 4.08 2.89
CA VAL A 69 -12.93 5.21 2.86
C VAL A 69 -13.45 6.30 1.92
N TRP A 70 -13.92 5.91 0.73
CA TRP A 70 -14.48 6.83 -0.26
C TRP A 70 -15.69 7.61 0.29
N LYS A 71 -16.58 6.92 0.99
CA LYS A 71 -17.76 7.55 1.60
C LYS A 71 -17.41 8.60 2.66
N SER A 72 -16.39 8.32 3.47
CA SER A 72 -16.05 9.16 4.61
C SER A 72 -14.96 10.19 4.33
N ALA A 73 -14.08 9.94 3.36
CA ALA A 73 -12.83 10.70 3.22
C ALA A 73 -12.38 10.92 1.78
N ARG A 74 -13.29 10.87 0.78
CA ARG A 74 -12.91 10.92 -0.62
C ARG A 74 -12.19 12.19 -1.09
N HIS A 75 -12.24 13.27 -0.31
CA HIS A 75 -11.66 14.56 -0.71
C HIS A 75 -10.32 14.87 -0.03
N ILE A 76 -9.84 13.99 0.86
CA ILE A 76 -8.66 14.30 1.67
C ILE A 76 -7.35 13.76 1.09
N PHE A 77 -7.38 12.88 0.10
CA PHE A 77 -6.17 12.26 -0.43
C PHE A 77 -5.55 13.08 -1.56
N ALA A 78 -4.26 13.38 -1.41
CA ALA A 78 -3.48 14.01 -2.48
C ALA A 78 -3.13 12.98 -3.56
N TYR A 79 -2.89 11.72 -3.16
CA TYR A 79 -2.54 10.62 -4.05
C TYR A 79 -3.38 9.41 -3.75
N VAL A 80 -3.86 8.74 -4.79
CA VAL A 80 -4.53 7.44 -4.70
C VAL A 80 -3.75 6.50 -5.61
N ILE A 81 -3.15 5.47 -5.03
CA ILE A 81 -2.24 4.56 -5.74
C ILE A 81 -2.80 3.15 -5.71
N THR A 82 -3.21 2.63 -6.87
CA THR A 82 -3.68 1.26 -7.01
C THR A 82 -2.50 0.32 -7.25
N MET A 83 -2.51 -0.84 -6.60
CA MET A 83 -1.40 -1.79 -6.61
C MET A 83 -1.79 -3.18 -7.13
N CYS A 84 -3.03 -3.34 -7.58
CA CYS A 84 -3.56 -4.56 -8.18
C CYS A 84 -3.38 -4.53 -9.70
N SER A 85 -3.89 -5.53 -10.41
CA SER A 85 -3.87 -5.52 -11.88
C SER A 85 -4.74 -4.37 -12.41
N GLU A 86 -4.51 -3.97 -13.67
CA GLU A 86 -5.28 -2.90 -14.30
C GLU A 86 -6.78 -3.21 -14.35
N SER A 87 -7.13 -4.46 -14.66
CA SER A 87 -8.53 -4.88 -14.72
C SER A 87 -9.19 -4.84 -13.33
N GLU A 88 -8.47 -5.21 -12.29
CA GLU A 88 -8.96 -5.12 -10.92
C GLU A 88 -9.11 -3.67 -10.47
N ALA A 89 -8.19 -2.81 -10.87
CA ALA A 89 -8.23 -1.39 -10.52
C ALA A 89 -9.45 -0.66 -11.12
N GLU A 90 -10.03 -1.16 -12.20
CA GLU A 90 -11.25 -0.62 -12.79
C GLU A 90 -12.43 -0.61 -11.82
N GLY A 91 -12.44 -1.52 -10.85
CA GLY A 91 -13.46 -1.56 -9.80
C GLY A 91 -13.31 -0.51 -8.70
N CYS A 92 -12.22 0.25 -8.71
CA CYS A 92 -11.95 1.26 -7.70
C CYS A 92 -12.83 2.50 -7.90
N PRO A 93 -13.44 3.08 -6.85
CA PRO A 93 -14.20 4.31 -6.98
C PRO A 93 -13.31 5.49 -7.38
N ILE A 94 -13.90 6.47 -8.05
CA ILE A 94 -13.19 7.67 -8.46
C ILE A 94 -13.12 8.65 -7.28
N PHE A 95 -11.89 9.03 -6.91
CA PHE A 95 -11.65 10.05 -5.90
C PHE A 95 -11.56 11.40 -6.60
N ALA A 96 -12.60 12.22 -6.44
CA ALA A 96 -12.72 13.52 -7.10
C ALA A 96 -11.81 14.58 -6.45
N GLY A 97 -11.67 15.73 -7.13
CA GLY A 97 -10.90 16.86 -6.65
C GLY A 97 -9.49 16.89 -7.22
N VAL A 98 -8.53 17.34 -6.44
CA VAL A 98 -7.13 17.47 -6.86
C VAL A 98 -6.32 16.19 -6.69
N THR A 99 -6.98 15.07 -6.46
CA THR A 99 -6.32 13.78 -6.24
C THR A 99 -5.55 13.35 -7.49
N THR A 100 -4.28 13.05 -7.32
CA THR A 100 -3.45 12.44 -8.35
C THR A 100 -3.58 10.92 -8.24
N ARG A 101 -3.92 10.26 -9.34
CA ARG A 101 -4.07 8.81 -9.39
C ARG A 101 -2.83 8.20 -10.04
N LEU A 102 -2.25 7.21 -9.34
CA LEU A 102 -1.11 6.43 -9.83
C LEU A 102 -1.46 4.95 -9.80
N HIS A 103 -0.77 4.16 -10.59
CA HIS A 103 -0.95 2.72 -10.64
C HIS A 103 0.42 2.03 -10.61
N TRP A 104 0.65 1.25 -9.55
CA TRP A 104 1.88 0.47 -9.36
C TRP A 104 1.51 -1.00 -9.20
N SER A 105 1.73 -1.80 -10.23
CA SER A 105 1.38 -3.22 -10.18
C SER A 105 2.50 -4.05 -9.56
N PHE A 106 2.14 -4.91 -8.60
CA PHE A 106 3.06 -5.85 -7.95
C PHE A 106 2.39 -7.21 -7.80
N PRO A 107 3.17 -8.32 -7.77
CA PRO A 107 2.61 -9.64 -7.52
C PRO A 107 1.89 -9.71 -6.17
N ASP A 108 0.80 -10.47 -6.14
CA ASP A 108 0.00 -10.66 -4.91
C ASP A 108 0.59 -11.80 -4.07
N PRO A 109 1.12 -11.52 -2.86
CA PRO A 109 1.68 -12.56 -2.00
C PRO A 109 0.68 -13.67 -1.62
N ALA A 110 -0.62 -13.39 -1.63
CA ALA A 110 -1.64 -14.41 -1.35
C ALA A 110 -1.69 -15.52 -2.41
N LYS A 111 -1.14 -15.28 -3.59
CA LYS A 111 -1.12 -16.25 -4.70
C LYS A 111 0.16 -17.08 -4.75
N PHE A 112 1.11 -16.83 -3.88
CA PHE A 112 2.35 -17.59 -3.84
C PHE A 112 2.09 -19.01 -3.30
N THR A 113 2.80 -19.99 -3.89
CA THR A 113 2.69 -21.40 -3.54
C THR A 113 4.04 -21.96 -3.08
N GLY A 114 4.02 -23.12 -2.46
CA GLY A 114 5.22 -23.77 -1.95
C GLY A 114 5.26 -23.79 -0.43
N SER A 115 6.43 -24.03 0.14
CA SER A 115 6.64 -24.04 1.58
C SER A 115 6.48 -22.64 2.16
N HIS A 116 6.36 -22.55 3.48
CA HIS A 116 6.34 -21.27 4.17
C HIS A 116 7.59 -20.45 3.84
N GLU A 117 8.75 -21.07 3.85
CA GLU A 117 10.03 -20.39 3.54
C GLU A 117 10.08 -19.87 2.12
N GLU A 118 9.59 -20.65 1.15
CA GLU A 118 9.53 -20.22 -0.25
C GLU A 118 8.59 -19.04 -0.44
N ARG A 119 7.40 -19.12 0.17
CA ARG A 119 6.42 -18.04 0.09
C ARG A 119 6.93 -16.77 0.79
N LEU A 120 7.60 -16.91 1.91
CA LEU A 120 8.19 -15.78 2.63
C LEU A 120 9.31 -15.12 1.81
N LYS A 121 10.15 -15.93 1.16
CA LYS A 121 11.21 -15.42 0.28
C LYS A 121 10.62 -14.58 -0.87
N HIS A 122 9.56 -15.08 -1.51
CA HIS A 122 8.90 -14.35 -2.58
C HIS A 122 8.21 -13.09 -2.06
N THR A 123 7.64 -13.14 -0.86
CA THR A 123 7.02 -11.97 -0.23
C THR A 123 8.07 -10.91 0.10
N ARG A 124 9.24 -11.31 0.59
CA ARG A 124 10.36 -10.38 0.82
C ARG A 124 10.80 -9.70 -0.47
N SER A 125 10.81 -10.44 -1.58
CA SER A 125 11.13 -9.86 -2.89
C SER A 125 10.10 -8.80 -3.30
N VAL A 126 8.82 -9.02 -3.03
CA VAL A 126 7.77 -8.03 -3.29
C VAL A 126 7.97 -6.80 -2.39
N VAL A 127 8.29 -7.00 -1.11
CA VAL A 127 8.60 -5.90 -0.18
C VAL A 127 9.76 -5.06 -0.71
N ASP A 128 10.83 -5.70 -1.17
CA ASP A 128 12.00 -4.99 -1.71
C ASP A 128 11.64 -4.15 -2.94
N ARG A 129 10.79 -4.68 -3.81
CA ARG A 129 10.35 -3.97 -5.01
C ARG A 129 9.44 -2.79 -4.67
N ILE A 130 8.52 -2.98 -3.73
CA ILE A 130 7.66 -1.90 -3.23
C ILE A 130 8.51 -0.84 -2.55
N HIS A 131 9.49 -1.26 -1.74
CA HIS A 131 10.40 -0.36 -1.04
C HIS A 131 11.17 0.53 -2.02
N ALA A 132 11.71 -0.06 -3.10
CA ALA A 132 12.40 0.72 -4.13
C ALA A 132 11.48 1.76 -4.77
N LYS A 133 10.22 1.39 -5.02
CA LYS A 133 9.22 2.31 -5.58
C LYS A 133 8.87 3.43 -4.62
N ILE A 134 8.73 3.10 -3.33
CA ILE A 134 8.48 4.09 -2.28
C ILE A 134 9.66 5.06 -2.16
N ASP A 135 10.91 4.56 -2.21
CA ASP A 135 12.09 5.41 -2.16
C ASP A 135 12.12 6.41 -3.32
N SER A 136 11.79 5.95 -4.54
CA SER A 136 11.69 6.83 -5.71
C SER A 136 10.60 7.88 -5.53
N PHE A 137 9.45 7.48 -5.00
CA PHE A 137 8.34 8.40 -4.72
C PHE A 137 8.76 9.45 -3.70
N CYS A 138 9.45 9.04 -2.63
CA CYS A 138 9.97 9.94 -1.61
C CYS A 138 10.97 10.93 -2.19
N GLU A 139 11.90 10.47 -3.02
CA GLU A 139 12.88 11.34 -3.67
C GLU A 139 12.23 12.41 -4.54
N GLU A 140 11.23 12.02 -5.34
CA GLU A 140 10.51 12.94 -6.22
C GLU A 140 9.74 14.03 -5.46
N HIS A 141 9.14 13.67 -4.33
CA HIS A 141 8.20 14.55 -3.63
C HIS A 141 8.79 15.22 -2.40
N CYS A 142 9.75 14.58 -1.74
CA CYS A 142 10.38 15.14 -0.53
C CYS A 142 11.59 16.01 -0.85
N ALA A 143 12.35 15.69 -1.89
CA ALA A 143 13.56 16.42 -2.29
C ALA A 143 13.27 17.85 -2.75
N THR A 144 12.02 18.16 -3.12
CA THR A 144 11.63 19.50 -3.55
C THR A 144 11.16 20.38 -2.39
N VAL A 145 11.14 19.85 -1.17
CA VAL A 145 10.74 20.60 0.02
C VAL A 145 11.99 21.28 0.58
N PRO A 146 12.03 22.62 0.61
CA PRO A 146 13.18 23.35 1.14
C PRO A 146 13.38 23.18 2.64
#